data_bb39d239eb240fd76560c765b725d5ab
#
_entry.id   bb39d239eb240fd76560c765b725d5ab
#
_cell.length_a   1.000
_cell.length_b   1.000
_cell.length_c   1.000
_cell.angle_alpha   90.00
_cell.angle_beta   90.00
_cell.angle_gamma   90.00
#
_symmetry.space_group_name_H-M   'P 1'
#
loop_
_entity.id
_entity.type
_entity.pdbx_description
1 polymer ?
#
loop_
_entity_poly.entity_id
_entity_poly.type
_entity_poly.pdbx_seq_one_letter_code
_entity_poly.pdbx_strand_id
1 'polypeptide(L)'
;MAVLDWLLDSDAAIRWQVLRDLVQAPADVVAAERERVATEGWGARLLALQGEDGQWAGGACFPGNYFNHSHEYEGQPWISTLPTLQLLHDFGIDPRDERVRRAVSQVKDRCRWEHAGQRFFDGEVEPCINGRTVTLGVYFDQDVDGIVDRLLGEQLEDGGWNCESENGSVRSSFDTTINVLEGLLTHERVRGGSAESIAARRRGEEYLLERQLFRRKSTGEIVNPAWLQFSFPTRWHYDVLRALDYLRSAGDAPDPRMDEAIGLLRSKQQPDGTWLLENTYPGADHFALEDGDGQPSRWNTLRALRVLTWYERCLAPPSPARRRAPARGSRTDQQTFRDPAAARDRGPAAGS
;
A
#
# COMPACT_ATOMS: atom_id res chain seq x y z
N MET A 1 -2.69 28.73 9.86
CA MET A 1 -1.55 27.79 9.64
C MET A 1 -1.81 27.13 8.31
N ALA A 2 -0.83 27.08 7.41
CA ALA A 2 -1.02 26.33 6.16
C ALA A 2 -1.18 24.82 6.50
N VAL A 3 -2.00 24.11 5.75
CA VAL A 3 -2.27 22.68 6.00
C VAL A 3 -0.99 21.83 6.07
N LEU A 4 0.03 22.19 5.27
CA LEU A 4 1.33 21.51 5.33
C LEU A 4 2.08 21.75 6.64
N ASP A 5 2.06 22.98 7.20
CA ASP A 5 2.67 23.26 8.50
C ASP A 5 2.00 22.45 9.60
N TRP A 6 0.66 22.35 9.56
CA TRP A 6 -0.11 21.55 10.51
C TRP A 6 0.23 20.05 10.41
N LEU A 7 0.41 19.51 9.21
CA LEU A 7 0.84 18.13 9.00
C LEU A 7 2.29 17.89 9.47
N LEU A 8 3.17 18.89 9.30
CA LEU A 8 4.57 18.81 9.75
C LEU A 8 4.69 19.00 11.29
N ASP A 9 3.71 19.61 11.93
CA ASP A 9 3.60 19.67 13.40
C ASP A 9 2.89 18.39 13.93
N SER A 10 3.48 17.22 13.68
CA SER A 10 2.89 15.92 13.99
C SER A 10 3.95 14.87 14.35
N ASP A 11 3.54 13.61 14.44
CA ASP A 11 4.42 12.46 14.65
C ASP A 11 5.37 12.24 13.45
N ALA A 12 6.54 11.66 13.70
CA ALA A 12 7.52 11.32 12.68
C ALA A 12 6.91 10.47 11.56
N ALA A 13 5.94 9.60 11.89
CA ALA A 13 5.21 8.77 10.94
C ALA A 13 4.47 9.57 9.86
N ILE A 14 4.00 10.77 10.17
CA ILE A 14 3.36 11.67 9.21
C ILE A 14 4.40 12.58 8.57
N ARG A 15 5.28 13.21 9.37
CA ARG A 15 6.24 14.19 8.86
C ARG A 15 7.08 13.69 7.70
N TRP A 16 7.69 12.50 7.82
CA TRP A 16 8.53 11.98 6.75
C TRP A 16 7.77 11.73 5.45
N GLN A 17 6.50 11.33 5.57
CA GLN A 17 5.64 11.08 4.41
C GLN A 17 5.21 12.40 3.75
N VAL A 18 4.92 13.43 4.53
CA VAL A 18 4.67 14.79 4.01
C VAL A 18 5.90 15.33 3.29
N LEU A 19 7.09 15.20 3.89
CA LEU A 19 8.36 15.61 3.28
C LEU A 19 8.61 14.90 1.95
N ARG A 20 8.35 13.60 1.88
CA ARG A 20 8.54 12.81 0.65
C ARG A 20 7.52 13.15 -0.43
N ASP A 21 6.22 13.14 -0.09
CA ASP A 21 5.15 13.06 -1.07
C ASP A 21 4.58 14.42 -1.46
N LEU A 22 4.54 15.38 -0.54
CA LEU A 22 3.93 16.70 -0.75
C LEU A 22 4.97 17.80 -0.90
N VAL A 23 6.00 17.81 -0.06
CA VAL A 23 7.08 18.82 -0.10
C VAL A 23 8.16 18.46 -1.13
N GLN A 24 8.36 17.17 -1.40
CA GLN A 24 9.45 16.66 -2.25
C GLN A 24 10.83 17.10 -1.74
N ALA A 25 11.03 17.00 -0.43
CA ALA A 25 12.28 17.34 0.23
C ALA A 25 13.45 16.47 -0.25
N PRO A 26 14.71 16.89 -0.07
CA PRO A 26 15.89 16.09 -0.38
C PRO A 26 15.83 14.70 0.28
N ALA A 27 16.36 13.68 -0.41
CA ALA A 27 16.25 12.27 0.00
C ALA A 27 16.89 12.00 1.37
N ASP A 28 17.96 12.68 1.72
CA ASP A 28 18.63 12.60 3.01
C ASP A 28 17.77 13.16 4.16
N VAL A 29 17.05 14.26 3.92
CA VAL A 29 16.10 14.84 4.87
C VAL A 29 14.93 13.89 5.12
N VAL A 30 14.39 13.31 4.04
CA VAL A 30 13.31 12.31 4.13
C VAL A 30 13.77 11.06 4.89
N ALA A 31 14.98 10.57 4.60
CA ALA A 31 15.54 9.39 5.25
C ALA A 31 15.78 9.63 6.75
N ALA A 32 16.37 10.76 7.11
CA ALA A 32 16.63 11.13 8.51
C ALA A 32 15.33 11.23 9.32
N GLU A 33 14.28 11.83 8.74
CA GLU A 33 12.99 11.92 9.43
C GLU A 33 12.30 10.54 9.54
N ARG A 34 12.45 9.67 8.53
CA ARG A 34 11.92 8.31 8.56
C ARG A 34 12.58 7.43 9.64
N GLU A 35 13.89 7.55 9.84
CA GLU A 35 14.62 6.83 10.90
C GLU A 35 14.06 7.11 12.29
N ARG A 36 13.49 8.30 12.51
CA ARG A 36 12.88 8.68 13.80
C ARG A 36 11.63 7.87 14.13
N VAL A 37 10.92 7.33 13.15
CA VAL A 37 9.71 6.51 13.38
C VAL A 37 9.98 5.32 14.30
N ALA A 38 11.16 4.71 14.25
CA ALA A 38 11.51 3.57 15.11
C ALA A 38 12.04 3.98 16.50
N THR A 39 12.34 5.27 16.72
CA THR A 39 12.98 5.76 17.95
C THR A 39 12.14 6.68 18.79
N GLU A 40 11.11 7.26 18.23
CA GLU A 40 10.23 8.21 18.89
C GLU A 40 8.78 8.09 18.42
N GLY A 41 7.86 8.71 19.14
CA GLY A 41 6.46 8.78 18.77
C GLY A 41 5.74 7.42 18.74
N TRP A 42 4.83 7.29 17.78
CA TRP A 42 3.92 6.14 17.70
C TRP A 42 4.64 4.83 17.36
N GLY A 43 5.61 4.86 16.44
CA GLY A 43 6.33 3.65 16.03
C GLY A 43 7.16 3.05 17.15
N ALA A 44 7.93 3.89 17.88
CA ALA A 44 8.71 3.44 19.04
C ALA A 44 7.80 2.88 20.16
N ARG A 45 6.63 3.52 20.39
CA ARG A 45 5.65 3.04 21.37
C ARG A 45 5.09 1.67 20.99
N LEU A 46 4.74 1.44 19.71
CA LEU A 46 4.27 0.13 19.26
C LEU A 46 5.35 -0.96 19.41
N LEU A 47 6.61 -0.65 19.05
CA LEU A 47 7.70 -1.62 19.23
C LEU A 47 7.89 -2.00 20.70
N ALA A 48 7.76 -1.04 21.63
CA ALA A 48 7.89 -1.27 23.06
C ALA A 48 6.76 -2.11 23.67
N LEU A 49 5.63 -2.26 22.98
CA LEU A 49 4.48 -3.06 23.44
C LEU A 49 4.54 -4.52 23.00
N GLN A 50 5.58 -4.95 22.25
CA GLN A 50 5.75 -6.35 21.90
C GLN A 50 6.04 -7.18 23.15
N GLY A 51 5.27 -8.26 23.37
CA GLY A 51 5.44 -9.16 24.48
C GLY A 51 6.70 -10.04 24.38
N GLU A 52 7.08 -10.66 25.48
CA GLU A 52 8.20 -11.61 25.53
C GLU A 52 7.97 -12.83 24.63
N ASP A 53 6.71 -13.16 24.36
CA ASP A 53 6.27 -14.20 23.41
C ASP A 53 6.46 -13.80 21.95
N GLY A 54 6.92 -12.57 21.67
CA GLY A 54 7.14 -12.04 20.34
C GLY A 54 5.86 -11.56 19.65
N GLN A 55 4.74 -11.49 20.34
CA GLN A 55 3.45 -11.07 19.82
C GLN A 55 3.01 -9.75 20.47
N TRP A 56 2.00 -9.10 19.89
CA TRP A 56 1.26 -8.05 20.56
C TRP A 56 -0.05 -8.65 21.11
N ALA A 57 -0.35 -8.35 22.35
CA ALA A 57 -1.51 -8.89 23.08
C ALA A 57 -1.65 -10.42 23.01
N GLY A 58 -0.55 -11.15 22.79
CA GLY A 58 -0.49 -12.61 22.84
C GLY A 58 -1.21 -13.34 21.70
N GLY A 59 -1.46 -12.69 20.55
CA GLY A 59 -2.13 -13.35 19.44
C GLY A 59 -1.84 -12.74 18.06
N ALA A 60 -2.24 -13.45 17.01
CA ALA A 60 -2.00 -13.04 15.63
C ALA A 60 -3.04 -12.00 15.14
N CYS A 61 -4.31 -12.37 15.04
CA CYS A 61 -5.40 -11.51 14.63
C CYS A 61 -6.19 -10.95 15.80
N PHE A 62 -6.33 -11.73 16.86
CA PHE A 62 -7.04 -11.39 18.08
C PHE A 62 -6.11 -11.51 19.31
N PRO A 63 -6.38 -10.80 20.42
CA PRO A 63 -5.65 -11.04 21.67
C PRO A 63 -5.76 -12.49 22.12
N GLY A 64 -4.72 -13.03 22.76
CA GLY A 64 -4.65 -14.45 23.14
C GLY A 64 -5.77 -14.97 24.03
N ASN A 65 -6.49 -14.10 24.72
CA ASN A 65 -7.66 -14.45 25.54
C ASN A 65 -9.01 -14.17 24.85
N TYR A 66 -9.03 -13.64 23.64
CA TYR A 66 -10.23 -13.10 23.00
C TYR A 66 -11.39 -14.10 22.94
N PHE A 67 -11.16 -15.32 22.48
CA PHE A 67 -12.24 -16.29 22.28
C PHE A 67 -12.87 -16.79 23.60
N ASN A 68 -12.15 -16.67 24.71
CA ASN A 68 -12.67 -17.00 26.04
C ASN A 68 -13.36 -15.81 26.73
N HIS A 69 -13.03 -14.58 26.30
CA HIS A 69 -13.44 -13.33 26.94
C HIS A 69 -13.97 -12.31 25.93
N SER A 70 -14.54 -12.75 24.80
CA SER A 70 -15.02 -11.85 23.73
C SER A 70 -16.06 -10.83 24.21
N HIS A 71 -16.82 -11.15 25.25
CA HIS A 71 -17.81 -10.25 25.87
C HIS A 71 -17.18 -9.05 26.61
N GLU A 72 -15.88 -9.07 26.87
CA GLU A 72 -15.14 -7.98 27.50
C GLU A 72 -14.69 -6.92 26.47
N TYR A 73 -14.81 -7.22 25.17
CA TYR A 73 -14.41 -6.33 24.06
C TYR A 73 -15.64 -5.77 23.36
N GLU A 74 -15.66 -4.47 23.18
CA GLU A 74 -16.58 -3.80 22.27
C GLU A 74 -15.96 -3.79 20.87
N GLY A 75 -16.51 -4.58 19.96
CA GLY A 75 -15.97 -4.74 18.61
C GLY A 75 -14.72 -5.63 18.53
N GLN A 76 -13.99 -5.55 17.43
CA GLN A 76 -12.74 -6.26 17.23
C GLN A 76 -11.58 -5.49 17.87
N PRO A 77 -10.82 -6.09 18.81
CA PRO A 77 -9.65 -5.42 19.39
C PRO A 77 -8.50 -5.36 18.36
N TRP A 78 -7.93 -4.16 18.18
CA TRP A 78 -6.90 -3.85 17.20
C TRP A 78 -5.48 -3.82 17.78
N ILE A 79 -5.25 -4.59 18.85
CA ILE A 79 -4.00 -4.59 19.63
C ILE A 79 -3.14 -5.84 19.43
N SER A 80 -3.60 -6.80 18.62
CA SER A 80 -2.85 -8.03 18.30
C SER A 80 -1.78 -7.79 17.21
N THR A 81 -1.05 -8.84 16.85
CA THR A 81 0.14 -8.76 15.98
C THR A 81 -0.17 -8.21 14.60
N LEU A 82 -1.20 -8.71 13.89
CA LEU A 82 -1.54 -8.28 12.53
C LEU A 82 -1.89 -6.79 12.47
N PRO A 83 -2.85 -6.26 13.25
CA PRO A 83 -3.17 -4.83 13.19
C PRO A 83 -2.02 -3.95 13.67
N THR A 84 -1.15 -4.41 14.56
CA THR A 84 0.02 -3.65 15.01
C THR A 84 1.10 -3.58 13.94
N LEU A 85 1.43 -4.69 13.28
CA LEU A 85 2.35 -4.67 12.13
C LEU A 85 1.81 -3.83 10.98
N GLN A 86 0.47 -3.82 10.77
CA GLN A 86 -0.15 -2.93 9.78
C GLN A 86 0.08 -1.46 10.13
N LEU A 87 -0.09 -1.06 11.39
CA LEU A 87 0.22 0.31 11.82
C LEU A 87 1.71 0.65 11.62
N LEU A 88 2.63 -0.24 11.97
CA LEU A 88 4.06 -0.02 11.75
C LEU A 88 4.39 0.14 10.26
N HIS A 89 3.72 -0.62 9.39
CA HIS A 89 3.81 -0.45 7.95
C HIS A 89 3.25 0.91 7.50
N ASP A 90 2.05 1.29 7.95
CA ASP A 90 1.39 2.56 7.58
C ASP A 90 2.18 3.77 8.07
N PHE A 91 2.83 3.66 9.23
CA PHE A 91 3.79 4.66 9.73
C PHE A 91 5.07 4.71 8.88
N GLY A 92 5.31 3.69 8.06
CA GLY A 92 6.46 3.59 7.18
C GLY A 92 7.78 3.36 7.92
N ILE A 93 7.73 2.64 9.05
CA ILE A 93 8.92 2.31 9.83
C ILE A 93 9.99 1.65 8.94
N ASP A 94 11.26 1.99 9.11
CA ASP A 94 12.31 1.38 8.26
C ASP A 94 12.47 -0.11 8.60
N PRO A 95 12.17 -1.04 7.68
CA PRO A 95 12.31 -2.48 7.93
C PRO A 95 13.77 -2.92 8.15
N ARG A 96 14.75 -2.07 7.82
CA ARG A 96 16.17 -2.34 8.03
C ARG A 96 16.65 -1.97 9.44
N ASP A 97 15.86 -1.23 10.21
CA ASP A 97 16.18 -0.93 11.62
C ASP A 97 16.30 -2.23 12.43
N GLU A 98 17.34 -2.33 13.27
CA GLU A 98 17.60 -3.56 14.04
C GLU A 98 16.48 -3.92 15.01
N ARG A 99 15.80 -2.93 15.59
CA ARG A 99 14.65 -3.15 16.50
C ARG A 99 13.50 -3.76 15.74
N VAL A 100 13.21 -3.23 14.55
CA VAL A 100 12.16 -3.73 13.66
C VAL A 100 12.48 -5.15 13.21
N ARG A 101 13.70 -5.41 12.73
CA ARG A 101 14.13 -6.76 12.33
C ARG A 101 14.02 -7.77 13.47
N ARG A 102 14.42 -7.38 14.69
CA ARG A 102 14.26 -8.22 15.88
C ARG A 102 12.80 -8.52 16.18
N ALA A 103 11.94 -7.50 16.16
CA ALA A 103 10.51 -7.66 16.40
C ALA A 103 9.86 -8.60 15.38
N VAL A 104 10.14 -8.41 14.09
CA VAL A 104 9.62 -9.26 13.00
C VAL A 104 10.15 -10.70 13.08
N SER A 105 11.44 -10.89 13.44
CA SER A 105 12.00 -12.23 13.65
C SER A 105 11.26 -12.98 14.75
N GLN A 106 10.92 -12.32 15.86
CA GLN A 106 10.13 -12.94 16.92
C GLN A 106 8.73 -13.35 16.46
N VAL A 107 8.06 -12.49 15.66
CA VAL A 107 6.76 -12.84 15.06
C VAL A 107 6.90 -14.07 14.16
N LYS A 108 7.89 -14.11 13.27
CA LYS A 108 8.15 -15.25 12.39
C LYS A 108 8.31 -16.55 13.14
N ASP A 109 9.09 -16.52 14.21
CA ASP A 109 9.45 -17.73 14.95
C ASP A 109 8.31 -18.23 15.88
N ARG A 110 7.56 -17.31 16.49
CA ARG A 110 6.69 -17.59 17.62
C ARG A 110 5.21 -17.36 17.35
N CYS A 111 4.84 -16.39 16.52
CA CYS A 111 3.43 -16.08 16.27
C CYS A 111 2.76 -17.16 15.42
N ARG A 112 1.55 -17.55 15.83
CA ARG A 112 0.71 -18.54 15.14
C ARG A 112 -0.69 -18.00 14.98
N TRP A 113 -1.31 -18.30 13.84
CA TRP A 113 -2.71 -17.96 13.60
C TRP A 113 -3.62 -18.75 14.53
N GLU A 114 -4.65 -18.11 15.01
CA GLU A 114 -5.63 -18.69 15.96
C GLU A 114 -6.41 -19.85 15.34
N HIS A 115 -6.68 -19.78 14.05
CA HIS A 115 -7.39 -20.84 13.31
C HIS A 115 -6.45 -22.01 13.04
N ALA A 116 -5.89 -22.64 12.63
CA ALA A 116 -5.14 -23.86 12.37
C ALA A 116 -3.66 -23.84 12.84
N GLY A 117 -3.19 -22.79 13.52
CA GLY A 117 -1.87 -22.74 14.15
C GLY A 117 -0.69 -22.62 13.18
N GLN A 118 -0.91 -22.20 11.93
CA GLN A 118 0.16 -21.93 10.97
C GLN A 118 1.04 -20.79 11.47
N ARG A 119 2.28 -20.73 10.97
CA ARG A 119 3.15 -19.59 11.23
C ARG A 119 2.55 -18.33 10.61
N PHE A 120 2.81 -17.19 11.21
CA PHE A 120 2.22 -15.92 10.78
C PHE A 120 2.42 -15.65 9.27
N PHE A 121 3.64 -15.82 8.75
CA PHE A 121 3.95 -15.58 7.34
C PHE A 121 3.66 -16.77 6.40
N ASP A 122 3.11 -17.87 6.91
CA ASP A 122 2.59 -18.96 6.08
C ASP A 122 1.13 -18.70 5.65
N GLY A 123 0.50 -17.66 6.22
CA GLY A 123 -0.85 -17.23 5.90
C GLY A 123 -1.95 -17.92 6.73
N GLU A 124 -3.15 -17.48 6.47
CA GLU A 124 -4.39 -17.89 7.14
C GLU A 124 -5.41 -18.36 6.08
N VAL A 125 -6.64 -18.72 6.47
CA VAL A 125 -7.66 -19.19 5.51
C VAL A 125 -8.33 -18.05 4.74
N GLU A 126 -8.46 -16.86 5.34
CA GLU A 126 -9.18 -15.75 4.76
C GLU A 126 -8.34 -14.93 3.78
N PRO A 127 -8.77 -14.73 2.52
CA PRO A 127 -8.02 -13.95 1.55
C PRO A 127 -7.77 -12.50 1.97
N CYS A 128 -8.62 -11.87 2.76
CA CYS A 128 -8.37 -10.50 3.25
C CYS A 128 -7.22 -10.46 4.26
N ILE A 129 -7.09 -11.45 5.14
CA ILE A 129 -5.96 -11.61 6.06
C ILE A 129 -4.70 -11.92 5.27
N ASN A 130 -4.78 -12.82 4.30
CA ASN A 130 -3.68 -13.20 3.43
C ASN A 130 -3.15 -12.02 2.61
N GLY A 131 -4.00 -11.19 2.03
CA GLY A 131 -3.59 -9.97 1.32
C GLY A 131 -2.78 -9.01 2.21
N ARG A 132 -3.24 -8.79 3.44
CA ARG A 132 -2.53 -7.99 4.44
C ARG A 132 -1.20 -8.65 4.85
N THR A 133 -1.20 -9.97 5.03
CA THR A 133 0.01 -10.72 5.37
C THR A 133 1.04 -10.65 4.24
N VAL A 134 0.63 -10.68 2.97
CA VAL A 134 1.52 -10.45 1.82
C VAL A 134 2.13 -9.05 1.87
N THR A 135 1.31 -8.00 2.09
CA THR A 135 1.82 -6.63 2.24
C THR A 135 2.92 -6.56 3.30
N LEU A 136 2.63 -7.09 4.49
CA LEU A 136 3.56 -7.06 5.63
C LEU A 136 4.79 -7.93 5.41
N GLY A 137 4.60 -9.15 4.88
CA GLY A 137 5.71 -10.06 4.62
C GLY A 137 6.70 -9.47 3.62
N VAL A 138 6.22 -8.94 2.50
CA VAL A 138 7.09 -8.26 1.52
C VAL A 138 7.76 -7.04 2.14
N TYR A 139 7.03 -6.21 2.88
CA TYR A 139 7.58 -5.00 3.49
C TYR A 139 8.70 -5.30 4.50
N PHE A 140 8.53 -6.35 5.30
CA PHE A 140 9.48 -6.80 6.31
C PHE A 140 10.42 -7.90 5.82
N ASP A 141 10.55 -8.09 4.51
CA ASP A 141 11.45 -9.04 3.85
C ASP A 141 11.28 -10.49 4.32
N GLN A 142 10.02 -10.94 4.41
CA GLN A 142 9.65 -12.33 4.68
C GLN A 142 9.17 -13.02 3.39
N ASP A 143 9.34 -14.34 3.32
CA ASP A 143 8.80 -15.15 2.24
C ASP A 143 7.28 -15.31 2.42
N VAL A 144 6.52 -14.97 1.38
CA VAL A 144 5.05 -15.04 1.30
C VAL A 144 4.57 -15.52 -0.06
N ASP A 145 5.46 -16.09 -0.87
CA ASP A 145 5.14 -16.53 -2.23
C ASP A 145 4.03 -17.59 -2.23
N GLY A 146 4.03 -18.49 -1.24
CA GLY A 146 2.97 -19.48 -1.08
C GLY A 146 1.59 -18.86 -0.77
N ILE A 147 1.56 -17.71 -0.11
CA ILE A 147 0.29 -16.97 0.10
C ILE A 147 -0.17 -16.33 -1.20
N VAL A 148 0.75 -15.78 -1.99
CA VAL A 148 0.44 -15.21 -3.31
C VAL A 148 -0.17 -16.28 -4.22
N ASP A 149 0.45 -17.46 -4.33
CA ASP A 149 -0.07 -18.57 -5.12
C ASP A 149 -1.49 -18.97 -4.69
N ARG A 150 -1.74 -19.04 -3.40
CA ARG A 150 -3.06 -19.30 -2.85
C ARG A 150 -4.08 -18.24 -3.27
N LEU A 151 -3.76 -16.95 -3.12
CA LEU A 151 -4.64 -15.85 -3.52
C LEU A 151 -4.97 -15.87 -5.01
N LEU A 152 -4.02 -16.30 -5.88
CA LEU A 152 -4.28 -16.46 -7.30
C LEU A 152 -5.32 -17.55 -7.57
N GLY A 153 -5.26 -18.67 -6.84
CA GLY A 153 -6.23 -19.77 -6.92
C GLY A 153 -7.62 -19.43 -6.35
N GLU A 154 -7.73 -18.42 -5.48
CA GLU A 154 -8.97 -18.00 -4.82
C GLU A 154 -9.69 -16.84 -5.52
N GLN A 155 -9.14 -16.31 -6.64
CA GLN A 155 -9.79 -15.23 -7.37
C GLN A 155 -11.11 -15.68 -7.99
N LEU A 156 -12.18 -14.92 -7.75
CA LEU A 156 -13.52 -15.20 -8.27
C LEU A 156 -13.68 -14.74 -9.73
N GLU A 157 -14.68 -15.29 -10.41
CA GLU A 157 -14.95 -15.00 -11.84
C GLU A 157 -15.21 -13.52 -12.12
N ASP A 158 -15.78 -12.78 -11.17
CA ASP A 158 -16.02 -11.34 -11.31
C ASP A 158 -14.78 -10.46 -11.05
N GLY A 159 -13.63 -11.09 -10.84
CA GLY A 159 -12.31 -10.47 -10.82
C GLY A 159 -11.74 -10.11 -9.44
N GLY A 160 -12.53 -10.17 -8.37
CA GLY A 160 -12.05 -9.90 -7.02
C GLY A 160 -11.97 -11.14 -6.12
N TRP A 161 -12.05 -10.92 -4.81
CA TRP A 161 -11.97 -11.96 -3.77
C TRP A 161 -13.06 -11.77 -2.71
N ASN A 162 -13.38 -12.85 -1.99
CA ASN A 162 -14.32 -12.80 -0.88
C ASN A 162 -13.96 -13.85 0.19
N CYS A 163 -13.88 -13.45 1.45
CA CYS A 163 -13.65 -14.36 2.58
C CYS A 163 -14.78 -15.40 2.74
N GLU A 164 -16.00 -15.08 2.30
CA GLU A 164 -17.14 -15.99 2.31
C GLU A 164 -17.16 -17.00 1.13
N SER A 165 -16.11 -17.05 0.30
CA SER A 165 -16.05 -18.01 -0.83
C SER A 165 -16.04 -19.47 -0.33
N GLU A 166 -15.42 -19.77 0.79
CA GLU A 166 -15.46 -21.09 1.44
C GLU A 166 -16.90 -21.48 1.86
N ASN A 167 -17.73 -20.50 2.17
CA ASN A 167 -19.14 -20.67 2.51
C ASN A 167 -20.07 -20.63 1.26
N GLY A 168 -19.49 -20.67 0.05
CA GLY A 168 -20.23 -20.73 -1.21
C GLY A 168 -20.55 -19.39 -1.85
N SER A 169 -19.98 -18.27 -1.38
CA SER A 169 -20.10 -16.99 -2.08
C SER A 169 -19.36 -17.03 -3.42
N VAL A 170 -20.05 -16.64 -4.49
CA VAL A 170 -19.52 -16.54 -5.86
C VAL A 170 -19.33 -15.08 -6.29
N ARG A 171 -19.47 -14.14 -5.37
CA ARG A 171 -19.34 -12.70 -5.63
C ARG A 171 -18.23 -12.12 -4.78
N SER A 172 -17.41 -11.29 -5.39
CA SER A 172 -16.34 -10.60 -4.69
C SER A 172 -16.86 -9.55 -3.70
N SER A 173 -16.06 -9.32 -2.66
CA SER A 173 -16.25 -8.29 -1.65
C SER A 173 -15.26 -7.15 -1.90
N PHE A 174 -15.69 -5.89 -1.74
CA PHE A 174 -14.80 -4.74 -1.81
C PHE A 174 -13.73 -4.77 -0.70
N ASP A 175 -14.16 -5.13 0.53
CA ASP A 175 -13.26 -5.22 1.68
C ASP A 175 -12.16 -6.27 1.46
N THR A 176 -12.52 -7.47 1.00
CA THR A 176 -11.54 -8.52 0.72
C THR A 176 -10.66 -8.14 -0.46
N THR A 177 -11.27 -7.64 -1.54
CA THR A 177 -10.55 -7.31 -2.78
C THR A 177 -9.48 -6.24 -2.55
N ILE A 178 -9.77 -5.15 -1.82
CA ILE A 178 -8.77 -4.09 -1.60
C ILE A 178 -7.57 -4.60 -0.80
N ASN A 179 -7.79 -5.44 0.22
CA ASN A 179 -6.70 -6.04 1.00
C ASN A 179 -5.79 -6.93 0.13
N VAL A 180 -6.37 -7.72 -0.77
CA VAL A 180 -5.59 -8.55 -1.70
C VAL A 180 -4.85 -7.71 -2.73
N LEU A 181 -5.49 -6.67 -3.28
CA LEU A 181 -4.88 -5.77 -4.24
C LEU A 181 -3.64 -5.06 -3.68
N GLU A 182 -3.70 -4.57 -2.44
CA GLU A 182 -2.56 -3.96 -1.75
C GLU A 182 -1.41 -4.95 -1.59
N GLY A 183 -1.70 -6.20 -1.23
CA GLY A 183 -0.72 -7.28 -1.13
C GLY A 183 -0.03 -7.58 -2.46
N LEU A 184 -0.83 -7.84 -3.50
CA LEU A 184 -0.31 -8.17 -4.84
C LEU A 184 0.50 -7.01 -5.44
N LEU A 185 0.06 -5.76 -5.26
CA LEU A 185 0.81 -4.59 -5.74
C LEU A 185 2.15 -4.44 -5.01
N THR A 186 2.18 -4.66 -3.69
CA THR A 186 3.41 -4.61 -2.90
C THR A 186 4.38 -5.70 -3.34
N HIS A 187 3.88 -6.91 -3.56
CA HIS A 187 4.66 -8.05 -4.06
C HIS A 187 5.23 -7.75 -5.46
N GLU A 188 4.40 -7.28 -6.39
CA GLU A 188 4.84 -6.89 -7.74
C GLU A 188 5.98 -5.87 -7.71
N ARG A 189 5.88 -4.86 -6.87
CA ARG A 189 6.87 -3.76 -6.83
C ARG A 189 8.20 -4.16 -6.24
N VAL A 190 8.19 -5.03 -5.26
CA VAL A 190 9.40 -5.40 -4.52
C VAL A 190 10.04 -6.68 -5.04
N ARG A 191 9.22 -7.66 -5.45
CA ARG A 191 9.67 -8.98 -5.92
C ARG A 191 9.56 -9.15 -7.44
N GLY A 192 8.94 -8.20 -8.15
CA GLY A 192 8.75 -8.19 -9.61
C GLY A 192 7.42 -8.79 -10.07
N GLY A 193 6.74 -9.58 -9.24
CA GLY A 193 5.49 -10.26 -9.60
C GLY A 193 5.65 -11.27 -10.74
N SER A 194 4.66 -12.13 -10.92
CA SER A 194 4.50 -12.97 -12.11
C SER A 194 3.50 -12.35 -13.09
N ALA A 195 3.51 -12.79 -14.36
CA ALA A 195 2.49 -12.37 -15.33
C ALA A 195 1.08 -12.67 -14.83
N GLU A 196 0.91 -13.79 -14.11
CA GLU A 196 -0.35 -14.24 -13.53
C GLU A 196 -0.79 -13.32 -12.37
N SER A 197 0.11 -13.00 -11.42
CA SER A 197 -0.21 -12.12 -10.29
C SER A 197 -0.54 -10.69 -10.76
N ILE A 198 0.18 -10.17 -11.75
CA ILE A 198 -0.11 -8.87 -12.37
C ILE A 198 -1.49 -8.89 -13.05
N ALA A 199 -1.80 -9.95 -13.81
CA ALA A 199 -3.10 -10.10 -14.47
C ALA A 199 -4.24 -10.23 -13.45
N ALA A 200 -4.04 -10.99 -12.37
CA ALA A 200 -5.03 -11.13 -11.29
C ALA A 200 -5.28 -9.78 -10.59
N ARG A 201 -4.23 -9.05 -10.26
CA ARG A 201 -4.36 -7.70 -9.69
C ARG A 201 -5.14 -6.76 -10.62
N ARG A 202 -4.84 -6.76 -11.93
CA ARG A 202 -5.56 -5.94 -12.91
C ARG A 202 -7.04 -6.30 -13.01
N ARG A 203 -7.41 -7.58 -12.93
CA ARG A 203 -8.83 -7.98 -12.88
C ARG A 203 -9.52 -7.48 -11.60
N GLY A 204 -8.82 -7.50 -10.46
CA GLY A 204 -9.35 -6.95 -9.20
C GLY A 204 -9.52 -5.43 -9.23
N GLU A 205 -8.62 -4.70 -9.90
CA GLU A 205 -8.78 -3.26 -10.16
C GLU A 205 -9.99 -2.99 -11.05
N GLU A 206 -10.16 -3.78 -12.11
CA GLU A 206 -11.33 -3.67 -12.99
C GLU A 206 -12.64 -3.93 -12.24
N TYR A 207 -12.68 -4.92 -11.32
CA TYR A 207 -13.82 -5.16 -10.44
C TYR A 207 -14.24 -3.89 -9.67
N LEU A 208 -13.28 -3.13 -9.12
CA LEU A 208 -13.55 -1.87 -8.41
C LEU A 208 -13.97 -0.75 -9.37
N LEU A 209 -13.28 -0.61 -10.50
CA LEU A 209 -13.52 0.47 -11.48
C LEU A 209 -14.88 0.32 -12.19
N GLU A 210 -15.29 -0.89 -12.56
CA GLU A 210 -16.62 -1.16 -13.13
C GLU A 210 -17.77 -0.77 -12.17
N ARG A 211 -17.46 -0.65 -10.87
CA ARG A 211 -18.37 -0.26 -9.80
C ARG A 211 -18.16 1.17 -9.33
N GLN A 212 -17.40 1.95 -10.12
CA GLN A 212 -17.07 3.36 -9.81
C GLN A 212 -16.61 3.52 -8.35
N LEU A 213 -15.93 2.52 -7.83
CA LEU A 213 -15.38 2.37 -6.46
C LEU A 213 -16.42 2.23 -5.33
N PHE A 214 -17.72 2.48 -5.55
CA PHE A 214 -18.71 2.38 -4.47
C PHE A 214 -20.15 2.12 -4.96
N ARG A 215 -20.34 1.86 -6.26
CA ARG A 215 -21.66 1.67 -6.84
C ARG A 215 -21.95 0.21 -7.21
N ARG A 216 -23.21 -0.17 -7.16
CA ARG A 216 -23.69 -1.44 -7.70
C ARG A 216 -23.62 -1.40 -9.22
N LYS A 217 -22.92 -2.35 -9.83
CA LYS A 217 -22.81 -2.45 -11.30
C LYS A 217 -24.19 -2.55 -12.00
N SER A 218 -25.16 -3.21 -11.35
CA SER A 218 -26.49 -3.47 -11.94
C SER A 218 -27.48 -2.31 -11.83
N THR A 219 -27.42 -1.51 -10.75
CA THR A 219 -28.42 -0.45 -10.47
C THR A 219 -27.83 0.94 -10.42
N GLY A 220 -26.49 1.08 -10.28
CA GLY A 220 -25.84 2.35 -10.05
C GLY A 220 -26.03 2.92 -8.62
N GLU A 221 -26.75 2.22 -7.75
CA GLU A 221 -26.93 2.64 -6.36
C GLU A 221 -25.64 2.48 -5.55
N ILE A 222 -25.50 3.26 -4.46
CA ILE A 222 -24.43 3.12 -3.50
C ILE A 222 -24.52 1.73 -2.84
N VAL A 223 -23.41 0.97 -2.85
CA VAL A 223 -23.37 -0.38 -2.25
C VAL A 223 -23.51 -0.29 -0.74
N ASN A 224 -22.69 0.55 -0.11
CA ASN A 224 -22.68 0.76 1.33
C ASN A 224 -22.35 2.22 1.63
N PRO A 225 -23.28 2.98 2.25
CA PRO A 225 -23.04 4.39 2.61
C PRO A 225 -21.84 4.59 3.56
N ALA A 226 -21.48 3.60 4.39
CA ALA A 226 -20.33 3.69 5.28
C ALA A 226 -19.01 3.82 4.53
N TRP A 227 -18.90 3.28 3.30
CA TRP A 227 -17.69 3.42 2.49
C TRP A 227 -17.40 4.84 2.02
N LEU A 228 -18.39 5.73 2.12
CA LEU A 228 -18.21 7.15 1.84
C LEU A 228 -17.59 7.91 3.01
N GLN A 229 -17.52 7.31 4.20
CA GLN A 229 -16.90 7.88 5.40
C GLN A 229 -15.42 7.50 5.47
N PHE A 230 -14.56 8.49 5.61
CA PHE A 230 -13.11 8.28 5.61
C PHE A 230 -12.60 7.93 6.99
N SER A 231 -11.89 6.80 7.07
CA SER A 231 -11.39 6.20 8.31
C SER A 231 -9.87 6.19 8.36
N PHE A 232 -9.33 6.31 9.57
CA PHE A 232 -7.94 5.93 9.85
C PHE A 232 -7.80 5.48 11.31
N PRO A 233 -7.16 4.30 11.54
CA PRO A 233 -6.74 3.30 10.56
C PRO A 233 -7.93 2.64 9.86
N THR A 234 -7.75 2.26 8.59
CA THR A 234 -8.81 1.60 7.81
C THR A 234 -9.05 0.14 8.23
N ARG A 235 -8.12 -0.44 8.96
CA ARG A 235 -8.13 -1.84 9.38
C ARG A 235 -8.23 -2.77 8.16
N TRP A 236 -9.20 -3.70 8.15
CA TRP A 236 -9.50 -4.52 6.97
C TRP A 236 -10.61 -3.94 6.10
N HIS A 237 -11.25 -2.86 6.54
CA HIS A 237 -12.41 -2.28 5.89
C HIS A 237 -12.05 -1.45 4.66
N TYR A 238 -13.00 -1.40 3.76
CA TYR A 238 -12.96 -0.57 2.57
C TYR A 238 -13.52 0.82 2.86
N ASP A 239 -12.91 1.85 2.30
CA ASP A 239 -13.49 3.15 2.04
C ASP A 239 -13.02 3.72 0.69
N VAL A 240 -13.74 4.72 0.18
CA VAL A 240 -13.43 5.33 -1.12
C VAL A 240 -12.05 5.97 -1.15
N LEU A 241 -11.61 6.61 -0.05
CA LEU A 241 -10.28 7.20 0.02
C LEU A 241 -9.18 6.15 -0.02
N ARG A 242 -9.40 4.98 0.62
CA ARG A 242 -8.46 3.84 0.55
C ARG A 242 -8.30 3.34 -0.89
N ALA A 243 -9.42 3.18 -1.61
CA ALA A 243 -9.38 2.74 -3.00
C ALA A 243 -8.68 3.75 -3.91
N LEU A 244 -8.95 5.05 -3.75
CA LEU A 244 -8.28 6.11 -4.51
C LEU A 244 -6.77 6.16 -4.22
N ASP A 245 -6.37 6.03 -2.96
CA ASP A 245 -4.94 6.02 -2.57
C ASP A 245 -4.22 4.76 -3.09
N TYR A 246 -4.91 3.60 -3.10
CA TYR A 246 -4.42 2.39 -3.76
C TYR A 246 -4.19 2.63 -5.26
N LEU A 247 -5.20 3.11 -6.01
CA LEU A 247 -5.10 3.33 -7.47
C LEU A 247 -4.01 4.36 -7.81
N ARG A 248 -3.90 5.44 -7.03
CA ARG A 248 -2.76 6.37 -7.11
C ARG A 248 -1.43 5.63 -6.92
N SER A 249 -1.36 4.78 -5.91
CA SER A 249 -0.15 4.01 -5.64
C SER A 249 0.14 2.99 -6.73
N ALA A 250 -0.83 2.43 -7.42
CA ALA A 250 -0.63 1.55 -8.57
C ALA A 250 0.11 2.24 -9.73
N GLY A 251 0.05 3.57 -9.82
CA GLY A 251 0.90 4.40 -10.68
C GLY A 251 0.41 4.58 -12.10
N ASP A 252 -0.77 4.07 -12.43
CA ASP A 252 -1.42 4.28 -13.72
C ASP A 252 -2.00 5.71 -13.83
N ALA A 253 -2.33 6.12 -15.06
CA ALA A 253 -3.10 7.33 -15.26
C ALA A 253 -4.50 7.17 -14.65
N PRO A 254 -5.12 8.25 -14.12
CA PRO A 254 -6.48 8.19 -13.60
C PRO A 254 -7.47 7.69 -14.65
N ASP A 255 -8.31 6.72 -14.25
CA ASP A 255 -9.41 6.24 -15.05
C ASP A 255 -10.64 7.16 -14.86
N PRO A 256 -11.36 7.55 -15.93
CA PRO A 256 -12.54 8.42 -15.82
C PRO A 256 -13.64 7.87 -14.91
N ARG A 257 -13.69 6.55 -14.69
CA ARG A 257 -14.64 5.91 -13.75
C ARG A 257 -14.39 6.29 -12.28
N MET A 258 -13.26 6.94 -11.97
CA MET A 258 -12.92 7.45 -10.64
C MET A 258 -13.45 8.87 -10.41
N ASP A 259 -13.95 9.58 -11.41
CA ASP A 259 -14.27 11.02 -11.35
C ASP A 259 -15.30 11.34 -10.25
N GLU A 260 -16.28 10.47 -10.06
CA GLU A 260 -17.28 10.65 -9.01
C GLU A 260 -16.66 10.51 -7.59
N ALA A 261 -15.78 9.53 -7.41
CA ALA A 261 -15.05 9.33 -6.17
C ALA A 261 -14.08 10.50 -5.87
N ILE A 262 -13.43 11.06 -6.90
CA ILE A 262 -12.62 12.29 -6.78
C ILE A 262 -13.52 13.49 -6.43
N GLY A 263 -14.70 13.58 -7.04
CA GLY A 263 -15.69 14.60 -6.69
C GLY A 263 -16.12 14.52 -5.23
N LEU A 264 -16.39 13.32 -4.72
CA LEU A 264 -16.67 13.07 -3.31
C LEU A 264 -15.50 13.51 -2.42
N LEU A 265 -14.26 13.11 -2.77
CA LEU A 265 -13.06 13.49 -2.02
C LEU A 265 -12.92 15.02 -1.90
N ARG A 266 -13.09 15.74 -3.01
CA ARG A 266 -13.05 17.21 -3.04
C ARG A 266 -14.16 17.84 -2.21
N SER A 267 -15.38 17.31 -2.26
CA SER A 267 -16.53 17.87 -1.52
C SER A 267 -16.39 17.79 0.00
N LYS A 268 -15.51 16.92 0.51
CA LYS A 268 -15.24 16.74 1.94
C LYS A 268 -14.10 17.61 2.48
N GLN A 269 -13.39 18.33 1.61
CA GLN A 269 -12.34 19.24 2.04
C GLN A 269 -12.91 20.37 2.88
N GLN A 270 -12.35 20.58 4.07
CA GLN A 270 -12.72 21.66 4.95
C GLN A 270 -12.14 22.99 4.46
N PRO A 271 -12.69 24.16 4.90
CA PRO A 271 -12.19 25.47 4.49
C PRO A 271 -10.71 25.73 4.81
N ASP A 272 -10.15 25.06 5.80
CA ASP A 272 -8.74 25.13 6.19
C ASP A 272 -7.83 24.17 5.39
N GLY A 273 -8.40 23.40 4.47
CA GLY A 273 -7.69 22.47 3.61
C GLY A 273 -7.54 21.07 4.20
N THR A 274 -8.15 20.77 5.34
CA THR A 274 -8.10 19.45 5.99
C THR A 274 -9.24 18.54 5.55
N TRP A 275 -9.17 17.25 5.93
CA TRP A 275 -10.27 16.28 5.89
C TRP A 275 -10.49 15.72 7.29
N LEU A 276 -11.75 15.44 7.62
CA LEU A 276 -12.12 14.92 8.93
C LEU A 276 -11.85 13.41 9.05
N LEU A 277 -11.67 12.95 10.29
CA LEU A 277 -11.95 11.56 10.64
C LEU A 277 -13.47 11.42 10.71
N GLU A 278 -14.07 10.58 9.88
CA GLU A 278 -15.52 10.48 9.79
C GLU A 278 -16.06 9.20 10.43
N ASN A 279 -15.18 8.20 10.61
CA ASN A 279 -15.53 6.94 11.23
C ASN A 279 -14.33 6.28 11.89
N THR A 280 -14.50 5.88 13.13
CA THR A 280 -13.56 5.04 13.89
C THR A 280 -14.17 3.67 14.08
N TYR A 281 -13.46 2.62 13.68
CA TYR A 281 -13.93 1.25 13.88
C TYR A 281 -13.85 0.87 15.36
N PRO A 282 -14.94 0.35 15.97
CA PRO A 282 -14.97 0.02 17.38
C PRO A 282 -13.98 -1.11 17.69
N GLY A 283 -13.39 -1.04 18.89
CA GLY A 283 -12.44 -2.00 19.41
C GLY A 283 -11.31 -1.33 20.20
N ALA A 284 -10.59 -2.11 20.97
CA ALA A 284 -9.46 -1.61 21.74
C ALA A 284 -8.28 -1.27 20.82
N ASP A 285 -7.72 -0.09 20.99
CA ASP A 285 -6.50 0.37 20.36
C ASP A 285 -5.36 0.48 21.37
N HIS A 286 -4.11 0.41 20.93
CA HIS A 286 -2.95 0.64 21.79
C HIS A 286 -2.95 2.06 22.37
N PHE A 287 -3.34 3.03 21.59
CA PHE A 287 -3.49 4.46 21.93
C PHE A 287 -4.18 5.21 20.79
N ALA A 288 -4.72 6.38 21.11
CA ALA A 288 -5.33 7.24 20.10
C ALA A 288 -4.27 7.76 19.12
N LEU A 289 -4.58 7.69 17.81
CA LEU A 289 -3.78 8.24 16.71
C LEU A 289 -4.35 9.55 16.19
N GLU A 290 -5.62 9.80 16.45
CA GLU A 290 -6.43 10.93 15.98
C GLU A 290 -7.30 11.47 17.12
N ASP A 291 -7.83 12.67 16.94
CA ASP A 291 -8.61 13.37 17.98
C ASP A 291 -10.10 12.93 18.05
N GLY A 292 -10.48 11.90 17.26
CA GLY A 292 -11.82 11.31 17.23
C GLY A 292 -12.68 11.78 16.07
N ASP A 293 -13.84 11.14 15.93
CA ASP A 293 -14.77 11.36 14.81
C ASP A 293 -15.24 12.83 14.78
N GLY A 294 -15.31 13.38 13.56
CA GLY A 294 -15.67 14.78 13.31
C GLY A 294 -14.53 15.78 13.50
N GLN A 295 -13.34 15.35 13.94
CA GLN A 295 -12.17 16.21 14.05
C GLN A 295 -11.28 16.14 12.80
N PRO A 296 -10.47 17.18 12.51
CA PRO A 296 -9.50 17.14 11.44
C PRO A 296 -8.53 15.96 11.59
N SER A 297 -8.44 15.10 10.56
CA SER A 297 -7.56 13.93 10.53
C SER A 297 -6.28 14.24 9.76
N ARG A 298 -5.13 14.08 10.39
CA ARG A 298 -3.83 14.22 9.71
C ARG A 298 -3.62 13.12 8.67
N TRP A 299 -4.05 11.90 8.96
CA TRP A 299 -3.91 10.79 8.05
C TRP A 299 -4.81 10.90 6.83
N ASN A 300 -6.11 11.20 7.00
CA ASN A 300 -7.02 11.40 5.89
C ASN A 300 -6.61 12.60 5.03
N THR A 301 -6.14 13.69 5.68
CA THR A 301 -5.63 14.87 4.97
C THR A 301 -4.39 14.53 4.12
N LEU A 302 -3.41 13.82 4.67
CA LEU A 302 -2.22 13.38 3.94
C LEU A 302 -2.59 12.51 2.73
N ARG A 303 -3.45 11.51 2.93
CA ARG A 303 -3.92 10.60 1.87
C ARG A 303 -4.69 11.35 0.78
N ALA A 304 -5.61 12.22 1.18
CA ALA A 304 -6.40 13.05 0.26
C ALA A 304 -5.53 13.97 -0.60
N LEU A 305 -4.58 14.66 0.01
CA LEU A 305 -3.64 15.54 -0.71
C LEU A 305 -2.77 14.75 -1.70
N ARG A 306 -2.33 13.54 -1.35
CA ARG A 306 -1.59 12.66 -2.27
C ARG A 306 -2.43 12.30 -3.51
N VAL A 307 -3.67 11.88 -3.27
CA VAL A 307 -4.61 11.49 -4.34
C VAL A 307 -4.87 12.67 -5.26
N LEU A 308 -5.24 13.84 -4.72
CA LEU A 308 -5.55 15.01 -5.54
C LEU A 308 -4.34 15.53 -6.28
N THR A 309 -3.16 15.55 -5.65
CA THR A 309 -1.91 15.95 -6.32
C THR A 309 -1.57 15.04 -7.50
N TRP A 310 -1.72 13.71 -7.35
CA TRP A 310 -1.52 12.75 -8.43
C TRP A 310 -2.54 12.95 -9.55
N TYR A 311 -3.83 13.03 -9.20
CA TYR A 311 -4.91 13.18 -10.15
C TYR A 311 -4.73 14.43 -11.01
N GLU A 312 -4.44 15.58 -10.39
CA GLU A 312 -4.24 16.85 -11.08
C GLU A 312 -2.98 16.87 -11.97
N ARG A 313 -1.88 16.25 -11.50
CA ARG A 313 -0.65 16.13 -12.32
C ARG A 313 -0.85 15.32 -13.59
N CYS A 314 -1.64 14.25 -13.51
CA CYS A 314 -1.91 13.39 -14.66
C CYS A 314 -2.86 14.05 -15.67
N LEU A 315 -3.77 14.91 -15.22
CA LEU A 315 -4.69 15.65 -16.08
C LEU A 315 -4.10 16.94 -16.65
N ALA A 316 -3.02 17.46 -16.06
CA ALA A 316 -2.35 18.66 -16.55
C ALA A 316 -1.78 18.42 -17.95
N PRO A 317 -1.99 19.33 -18.92
CA PRO A 317 -1.37 19.20 -20.23
C PRO A 317 0.15 19.16 -20.07
N PRO A 318 0.87 18.38 -20.91
CA PRO A 318 2.32 18.27 -20.82
C PRO A 318 2.96 19.64 -20.90
N SER A 319 3.75 19.99 -19.89
CA SER A 319 4.46 21.27 -19.83
C SER A 319 5.29 21.48 -21.10
N PRO A 320 5.25 22.64 -21.75
CA PRO A 320 5.98 22.92 -22.99
C PRO A 320 7.51 22.74 -22.88
N ALA A 321 8.06 22.68 -21.66
CA ALA A 321 9.49 22.48 -21.40
C ALA A 321 10.01 21.06 -21.69
N ARG A 322 9.15 20.06 -21.95
CA ARG A 322 9.57 18.70 -22.32
C ARG A 322 9.55 18.40 -23.83
N ARG A 323 9.38 19.38 -24.69
CA ARG A 323 9.67 19.19 -26.11
C ARG A 323 11.18 19.13 -26.25
N ARG A 324 11.76 17.94 -26.24
CA ARG A 324 13.16 17.72 -26.64
C ARG A 324 13.36 18.43 -27.99
N ALA A 325 14.35 19.32 -28.03
CA ALA A 325 14.85 19.89 -29.28
C ALA A 325 15.14 18.74 -30.25
N PRO A 326 14.76 18.85 -31.53
CA PRO A 326 15.10 17.84 -32.51
C PRO A 326 16.62 17.66 -32.51
N ALA A 327 17.07 16.40 -32.41
CA ALA A 327 18.49 16.07 -32.54
C ALA A 327 19.03 16.71 -33.78
N ARG A 328 19.97 17.65 -33.61
CA ARG A 328 20.71 18.22 -34.73
C ARG A 328 21.39 17.07 -35.47
N GLY A 329 20.97 16.85 -36.72
CA GLY A 329 21.57 15.87 -37.60
C GLY A 329 23.07 16.16 -37.72
N SER A 330 23.88 15.16 -37.34
CA SER A 330 25.30 15.15 -37.66
C SER A 330 25.45 15.15 -39.18
N ARG A 331 25.92 16.27 -39.75
CA ARG A 331 26.44 16.30 -41.09
C ARG A 331 27.67 15.38 -41.10
N THR A 332 27.56 14.27 -41.79
CA THR A 332 28.69 13.46 -42.22
C THR A 332 29.42 14.20 -43.31
N ASP A 333 30.59 14.78 -42.98
CA ASP A 333 31.57 15.20 -43.97
C ASP A 333 32.13 13.94 -44.65
N GLN A 334 31.80 13.77 -45.92
CA GLN A 334 32.47 12.84 -46.82
C GLN A 334 33.83 13.42 -47.16
N GLN A 335 34.88 13.01 -46.51
CA GLN A 335 36.25 13.12 -47.00
C GLN A 335 36.60 11.88 -47.82
N THR A 336 36.66 12.12 -49.13
CA THR A 336 37.25 11.22 -50.14
C THR A 336 38.72 11.05 -49.85
N PHE A 337 39.15 9.83 -49.50
CA PHE A 337 40.56 9.46 -49.58
C PHE A 337 40.78 8.53 -50.77
N ARG A 338 41.69 8.99 -51.65
CA ARG A 338 42.20 8.29 -52.82
C ARG A 338 43.12 7.15 -52.40
N ASP A 339 42.93 6.03 -53.09
CA ASP A 339 43.83 4.87 -53.10
C ASP A 339 45.13 5.22 -53.83
N PRO A 340 46.30 4.67 -53.43
CA PRO A 340 47.26 4.18 -54.40
C PRO A 340 47.76 2.74 -54.11
N ALA A 341 47.43 1.87 -55.05
CA ALA A 341 48.22 0.84 -55.67
C ALA A 341 49.30 0.01 -54.91
N ALA A 342 49.03 -1.27 -54.88
CA ALA A 342 49.83 -2.40 -55.39
C ALA A 342 51.35 -2.50 -55.03
N ALA A 343 51.69 -3.63 -54.39
CA ALA A 343 52.71 -4.59 -54.81
C ALA A 343 52.80 -5.76 -53.82
N ARG A 344 52.47 -6.99 -54.29
CA ARG A 344 53.39 -8.17 -54.43
C ARG A 344 54.26 -8.48 -53.18
N ASP A 345 54.30 -9.64 -52.64
CA ASP A 345 54.68 -10.95 -53.24
C ASP A 345 54.63 -12.06 -52.18
N ARG A 346 54.21 -13.27 -52.64
CA ARG A 346 54.68 -14.63 -52.27
C ARG A 346 54.76 -15.09 -50.80
N GLY A 347 54.10 -16.21 -50.58
CA GLY A 347 54.28 -17.17 -49.52
C GLY A 347 55.68 -17.89 -49.60
N PRO A 348 55.92 -19.05 -48.97
CA PRO A 348 55.00 -20.17 -48.60
C PRO A 348 55.29 -20.83 -47.23
N ALA A 349 54.40 -21.74 -46.92
CA ALA A 349 54.54 -23.12 -46.36
C ALA A 349 55.09 -23.40 -44.96
N ALA A 350 54.32 -24.26 -44.35
CA ALA A 350 54.67 -25.48 -43.62
C ALA A 350 54.97 -25.43 -42.10
N GLY A 351 54.19 -26.14 -41.39
CA GLY A 351 54.62 -27.33 -40.70
C GLY A 351 54.70 -27.26 -39.19
N SER A 352 53.87 -27.89 -38.59
CA SER A 352 53.86 -28.87 -37.51
C SER A 352 52.66 -28.71 -36.60
#